data_f156b6250b0e79afe9f32b9cd8c76d83
#
_entry.id   f156b6250b0e79afe9f32b9cd8c76d83
#
_cell.length_a   1.000
_cell.length_b   1.000
_cell.length_c   1.000
_cell.angle_alpha   90.00
_cell.angle_beta   90.00
_cell.angle_gamma   90.00
#
_symmetry.space_group_name_H-M   'P 1'
#
loop_
_entity.id
_entity.type
_entity.pdbx_description
1 polymer ?
#
loop_
_entity_poly.entity_id
_entity_poly.type
_entity_poly.pdbx_seq_one_letter_code
_entity_poly.pdbx_strand_id
1 'polypeptide(L)'
;MAKHRRGPERSELPDILAAILERRGAVLARRAGGVWEASVPEPLATELGTERVRLVAAPAGRAARGAEADAALTERILLLGRSMGTVTRLVAVAPLPKGADAGAPAPQWVRFHWRIRYGSDELPEELLAQALPVGPTGGARAPRDAALRAPTPEEADALESPDPERLARAWHRALRQLELRIRTRLRPHEDRLRRELHREMRTLSVHFRSLIAEERAGRRRRPEAGEASRMLQLKEDWERKLAAAVKQRAFDTEARLVAAALITLLRR
;
A
#
# COMPACT_ATOMS: atom_id res chain seq x y z
N MET A 1 -13.76 36.51 27.96
CA MET A 1 -14.31 35.14 27.96
C MET A 1 -14.05 34.50 26.61
N ALA A 2 -13.02 33.67 26.48
CA ALA A 2 -12.62 33.05 25.22
C ALA A 2 -13.46 31.76 25.02
N LYS A 3 -14.32 31.72 23.99
CA LYS A 3 -15.01 30.51 23.55
C LYS A 3 -13.98 29.53 22.98
N HIS A 4 -13.69 28.47 23.70
CA HIS A 4 -12.97 27.30 23.17
C HIS A 4 -13.71 26.79 21.93
N ARG A 5 -13.13 26.97 20.74
CA ARG A 5 -13.49 26.24 19.54
C ARG A 5 -13.13 24.78 19.77
N ARG A 6 -14.15 23.93 19.99
CA ARG A 6 -13.98 22.49 19.91
C ARG A 6 -13.47 22.17 18.51
N GLY A 7 -12.27 21.58 18.43
CA GLY A 7 -11.78 20.98 17.20
C GLY A 7 -12.72 19.86 16.71
N PRO A 8 -12.58 19.38 15.47
CA PRO A 8 -13.42 18.33 14.93
C PRO A 8 -13.43 17.16 15.91
N GLU A 9 -14.64 16.76 16.33
CA GLU A 9 -14.84 15.61 17.22
C GLU A 9 -14.12 14.41 16.60
N ARG A 10 -13.15 13.87 17.34
CA ARG A 10 -12.47 12.63 16.94
C ARG A 10 -13.55 11.56 16.91
N SER A 11 -13.81 11.00 15.73
CA SER A 11 -14.65 9.80 15.61
C SER A 11 -14.17 8.76 16.60
N GLU A 12 -15.04 8.31 17.49
CA GLU A 12 -14.71 7.25 18.40
C GLU A 12 -14.45 5.96 17.62
N LEU A 13 -13.55 5.12 18.11
CA LEU A 13 -13.18 3.86 17.44
C LEU A 13 -14.41 3.02 17.02
N PRO A 14 -15.48 2.89 17.84
CA PRO A 14 -16.70 2.19 17.45
C PRO A 14 -17.39 2.75 16.21
N ASP A 15 -17.39 4.06 16.00
CA ASP A 15 -17.98 4.68 14.81
C ASP A 15 -17.18 4.37 13.54
N ILE A 16 -15.85 4.30 13.65
CA ILE A 16 -14.97 3.89 12.55
C ILE A 16 -15.22 2.42 12.18
N LEU A 17 -15.28 1.54 13.17
CA LEU A 17 -15.54 0.11 12.97
C LEU A 17 -16.93 -0.13 12.38
N ALA A 18 -17.94 0.61 12.85
CA ALA A 18 -19.31 0.58 12.33
C ALA A 18 -19.32 0.97 10.84
N ALA A 19 -18.66 2.07 10.46
CA ALA A 19 -18.56 2.52 9.09
C ALA A 19 -17.85 1.50 8.16
N ILE A 20 -16.86 0.77 8.67
CA ILE A 20 -16.21 -0.31 7.92
C ILE A 20 -17.19 -1.46 7.66
N LEU A 21 -17.91 -1.90 8.70
CA LEU A 21 -18.88 -2.98 8.60
C LEU A 21 -20.04 -2.64 7.67
N GLU A 22 -20.59 -1.42 7.77
CA GLU A 22 -21.65 -0.93 6.90
C GLU A 22 -21.26 -0.96 5.42
N ARG A 23 -20.06 -0.49 5.10
CA ARG A 23 -19.53 -0.53 3.73
C ARG A 23 -19.31 -1.95 3.20
N ARG A 24 -19.22 -2.93 4.08
CA ARG A 24 -19.14 -4.36 3.75
C ARG A 24 -20.50 -5.04 3.73
N GLY A 25 -21.58 -4.26 3.81
CA GLY A 25 -22.95 -4.74 3.72
C GLY A 25 -23.57 -5.22 5.03
N ALA A 26 -22.93 -4.96 6.18
CA ALA A 26 -23.55 -5.23 7.46
C ALA A 26 -24.70 -4.24 7.74
N VAL A 27 -25.76 -4.74 8.35
CA VAL A 27 -26.88 -3.90 8.83
C VAL A 27 -26.58 -3.45 10.25
N LEU A 28 -26.50 -2.13 10.45
CA LEU A 28 -26.15 -1.51 11.72
C LEU A 28 -27.39 -0.99 12.46
N ALA A 29 -27.42 -1.20 13.76
CA ALA A 29 -28.37 -0.58 14.67
C ALA A 29 -27.62 0.11 15.81
N ARG A 30 -27.87 1.41 16.00
CA ARG A 30 -27.33 2.16 17.14
C ARG A 30 -28.26 2.02 18.33
N ARG A 31 -27.77 1.52 19.45
CA ARG A 31 -28.49 1.36 20.70
C ARG A 31 -28.19 2.50 21.68
N ALA A 32 -29.00 2.59 22.74
CA ALA A 32 -28.74 3.53 23.82
C ALA A 32 -27.34 3.30 24.42
N GLY A 33 -26.68 4.40 24.84
CA GLY A 33 -25.33 4.34 25.40
C GLY A 33 -24.18 4.25 24.37
N GLY A 34 -24.45 4.54 23.08
CA GLY A 34 -23.39 4.57 22.06
C GLY A 34 -22.91 3.19 21.61
N VAL A 35 -23.73 2.16 21.85
CA VAL A 35 -23.45 0.79 21.41
C VAL A 35 -23.93 0.59 19.97
N TRP A 36 -23.07 0.03 19.10
CA TRP A 36 -23.45 -0.43 17.78
C TRP A 36 -23.66 -1.94 17.78
N GLU A 37 -24.75 -2.39 17.20
CA GLU A 37 -25.01 -3.78 16.88
C GLU A 37 -25.04 -3.96 15.38
N ALA A 38 -24.22 -4.86 14.86
CA ALA A 38 -24.13 -5.17 13.44
C ALA A 38 -24.57 -6.61 13.19
N SER A 39 -25.51 -6.79 12.25
CA SER A 39 -25.78 -8.08 11.64
C SER A 39 -24.96 -8.19 10.37
N VAL A 40 -24.17 -9.24 10.26
CA VAL A 40 -23.12 -9.39 9.25
C VAL A 40 -23.56 -10.41 8.20
N PRO A 41 -23.47 -10.11 6.89
CA PRO A 41 -23.79 -11.08 5.83
C PRO A 41 -22.82 -12.25 5.83
N GLU A 42 -23.28 -13.43 5.36
CA GLU A 42 -22.57 -14.71 5.42
C GLU A 42 -21.10 -14.66 4.96
N PRO A 43 -20.74 -14.03 3.81
CA PRO A 43 -19.33 -13.94 3.40
C PRO A 43 -18.44 -13.20 4.42
N LEU A 44 -18.97 -12.14 5.02
CA LEU A 44 -18.27 -11.34 6.00
C LEU A 44 -18.25 -12.03 7.38
N ALA A 45 -19.32 -12.77 7.71
CA ALA A 45 -19.40 -13.57 8.93
C ALA A 45 -18.32 -14.66 8.98
N THR A 46 -18.03 -15.26 7.83
CA THR A 46 -16.92 -16.23 7.68
C THR A 46 -15.56 -15.58 7.94
N GLU A 47 -15.32 -14.38 7.39
CA GLU A 47 -14.06 -13.63 7.62
C GLU A 47 -13.89 -13.19 9.07
N LEU A 48 -14.98 -12.78 9.73
CA LEU A 48 -14.97 -12.29 11.12
C LEU A 48 -15.09 -13.41 12.16
N GLY A 49 -15.62 -14.57 11.77
CA GLY A 49 -15.91 -15.67 12.67
C GLY A 49 -17.19 -15.46 13.52
N THR A 50 -18.06 -14.50 13.12
CA THR A 50 -19.30 -14.20 13.83
C THR A 50 -20.34 -13.54 12.92
N GLU A 51 -21.61 -13.87 13.12
CA GLU A 51 -22.74 -13.26 12.39
C GLU A 51 -23.22 -11.96 13.04
N ARG A 52 -22.86 -11.71 14.29
CA ARG A 52 -23.27 -10.52 15.03
C ARG A 52 -22.07 -9.88 15.73
N VAL A 53 -21.92 -8.59 15.53
CA VAL A 53 -20.85 -7.79 16.11
C VAL A 53 -21.46 -6.73 17.01
N ARG A 54 -20.96 -6.62 18.23
CA ARG A 54 -21.32 -5.55 19.16
C ARG A 54 -20.12 -4.68 19.44
N LEU A 55 -20.20 -3.40 19.05
CA LEU A 55 -19.14 -2.43 19.26
C LEU A 55 -19.54 -1.49 20.40
N VAL A 56 -18.73 -1.43 21.44
CA VAL A 56 -18.97 -0.61 22.64
C VAL A 56 -17.82 0.37 22.77
N ALA A 57 -18.14 1.66 22.99
CA ALA A 57 -17.12 2.62 23.37
C ALA A 57 -16.57 2.21 24.77
N ALA A 58 -15.29 1.89 24.86
CA ALA A 58 -14.69 1.58 26.13
C ALA A 58 -14.72 2.83 27.03
N PRO A 59 -15.29 2.76 28.23
CA PRO A 59 -15.25 3.88 29.17
C PRO A 59 -13.77 4.14 29.52
N ALA A 60 -13.33 5.38 29.36
CA ALA A 60 -11.99 5.78 29.76
C ALA A 60 -11.75 5.41 31.24
N GLY A 61 -10.87 4.44 31.51
CA GLY A 61 -10.37 4.19 32.85
C GLY A 61 -10.69 2.85 33.51
N ARG A 62 -11.32 1.88 32.87
CA ARG A 62 -11.44 0.51 33.43
C ARG A 62 -10.96 -0.53 32.42
N ALA A 63 -9.85 -1.18 32.75
CA ALA A 63 -9.42 -2.41 32.10
C ALA A 63 -10.51 -3.49 32.33
N ALA A 64 -11.36 -3.69 31.33
CA ALA A 64 -12.40 -4.70 31.39
C ALA A 64 -11.77 -6.08 31.14
N ARG A 65 -11.93 -7.00 32.09
CA ARG A 65 -11.77 -8.43 31.86
C ARG A 65 -12.81 -8.84 30.81
N GLY A 66 -12.37 -9.14 29.61
CA GLY A 66 -13.21 -9.39 28.43
C GLY A 66 -12.67 -8.73 27.15
N ALA A 67 -11.66 -7.88 27.26
CA ALA A 67 -11.11 -7.10 26.16
C ALA A 67 -10.31 -7.93 25.12
N GLU A 68 -9.90 -9.15 25.42
CA GLU A 68 -9.07 -9.93 24.48
C GLU A 68 -9.87 -10.46 23.26
N ALA A 69 -11.11 -10.91 23.47
CA ALA A 69 -11.96 -11.34 22.35
C ALA A 69 -12.39 -10.16 21.48
N ASP A 70 -12.66 -9.00 22.10
CA ASP A 70 -12.97 -7.75 21.42
C ASP A 70 -11.76 -7.17 20.67
N ALA A 71 -10.54 -7.35 21.17
CA ALA A 71 -9.33 -6.87 20.51
C ALA A 71 -9.05 -7.62 19.20
N ALA A 72 -9.18 -8.95 19.19
CA ALA A 72 -8.99 -9.75 17.98
C ALA A 72 -10.06 -9.44 16.92
N LEU A 73 -11.31 -9.25 17.31
CA LEU A 73 -12.38 -8.84 16.40
C LEU A 73 -12.15 -7.42 15.86
N THR A 74 -11.75 -6.50 16.72
CA THR A 74 -11.39 -5.12 16.34
C THR A 74 -10.27 -5.12 15.29
N GLU A 75 -9.22 -5.91 15.51
CA GLU A 75 -8.10 -6.04 14.58
C GLU A 75 -8.56 -6.60 13.22
N ARG A 76 -9.41 -7.63 13.22
CA ARG A 76 -9.98 -8.19 11.98
C ARG A 76 -10.80 -7.15 11.22
N ILE A 77 -11.67 -6.38 11.90
CA ILE A 77 -12.46 -5.32 11.26
C ILE A 77 -11.55 -4.22 10.70
N LEU A 78 -10.50 -3.82 11.42
CA LEU A 78 -9.53 -2.85 10.93
C LEU A 78 -8.74 -3.38 9.72
N LEU A 79 -8.40 -4.66 9.69
CA LEU A 79 -7.78 -5.31 8.52
C LEU A 79 -8.71 -5.29 7.32
N LEU A 80 -10.01 -5.57 7.52
CA LEU A 80 -11.03 -5.40 6.48
C LEU A 80 -11.07 -3.96 5.97
N GLY A 81 -11.10 -2.99 6.86
CA GLY A 81 -11.05 -1.57 6.50
C GLY A 81 -9.81 -1.22 5.66
N ARG A 82 -8.64 -1.74 6.04
CA ARG A 82 -7.40 -1.57 5.27
C ARG A 82 -7.48 -2.18 3.86
N SER A 83 -8.21 -3.28 3.70
CA SER A 83 -8.38 -3.94 2.40
C SER A 83 -9.34 -3.20 1.45
N MET A 84 -10.27 -2.41 2.00
CA MET A 84 -11.30 -1.73 1.20
C MET A 84 -10.77 -0.56 0.39
N GLY A 85 -9.64 0.02 0.79
CA GLY A 85 -9.21 1.32 0.28
C GLY A 85 -10.20 2.43 0.66
N THR A 86 -9.73 3.62 0.89
CA THR A 86 -10.62 4.77 1.15
C THR A 86 -10.61 5.70 -0.05
N VAL A 87 -11.79 5.99 -0.60
CA VAL A 87 -11.98 7.10 -1.54
C VAL A 87 -12.63 8.23 -0.79
N THR A 88 -11.91 9.33 -0.61
CA THR A 88 -12.40 10.50 0.09
C THR A 88 -12.68 11.61 -0.93
N ARG A 89 -13.80 12.29 -0.80
CA ARG A 89 -14.03 13.54 -1.54
C ARG A 89 -13.46 14.70 -0.74
N LEU A 90 -12.66 15.52 -1.39
CA LEU A 90 -12.06 16.73 -0.83
C LEU A 90 -12.34 17.91 -1.73
N VAL A 91 -12.39 19.07 -1.14
CA VAL A 91 -12.54 20.33 -1.86
C VAL A 91 -11.37 21.25 -1.51
N ALA A 92 -11.01 22.08 -2.47
CA ALA A 92 -10.10 23.21 -2.25
C ALA A 92 -10.71 24.45 -2.84
N VAL A 93 -10.56 25.58 -2.13
CA VAL A 93 -10.97 26.89 -2.63
C VAL A 93 -9.73 27.59 -3.15
N ALA A 94 -9.69 27.87 -4.44
CA ALA A 94 -8.60 28.64 -5.04
C ALA A 94 -9.12 29.56 -6.15
N PRO A 95 -8.42 30.67 -6.39
CA PRO A 95 -8.71 31.51 -7.54
C PRO A 95 -8.47 30.72 -8.83
N LEU A 96 -9.37 30.82 -9.77
CA LEU A 96 -9.19 30.24 -11.09
C LEU A 96 -8.09 30.96 -11.87
N PRO A 97 -7.40 30.27 -12.79
CA PRO A 97 -6.52 30.92 -13.73
C PRO A 97 -7.25 32.02 -14.52
N LYS A 98 -6.54 33.12 -14.82
CA LYS A 98 -7.09 34.20 -15.66
C LYS A 98 -7.52 33.61 -17.01
N GLY A 99 -8.77 33.88 -17.40
CA GLY A 99 -9.33 33.38 -18.66
C GLY A 99 -10.06 32.04 -18.57
N ALA A 100 -10.20 31.48 -17.37
CA ALA A 100 -11.06 30.32 -17.21
C ALA A 100 -12.53 30.69 -17.42
N ASP A 101 -13.22 29.93 -18.29
CA ASP A 101 -14.64 30.15 -18.56
C ASP A 101 -15.48 29.93 -17.29
N ALA A 102 -16.34 30.91 -16.99
CA ALA A 102 -17.22 30.86 -15.83
C ALA A 102 -18.22 29.68 -15.91
N GLY A 103 -18.58 29.23 -17.10
CA GLY A 103 -19.48 28.10 -17.36
C GLY A 103 -18.80 26.73 -17.38
N ALA A 104 -17.47 26.67 -17.37
CA ALA A 104 -16.77 25.39 -17.43
C ALA A 104 -16.97 24.58 -16.15
N PRO A 105 -17.00 23.23 -16.22
CA PRO A 105 -17.09 22.38 -15.03
C PRO A 105 -15.90 22.62 -14.10
N ALA A 106 -16.14 22.44 -12.79
CA ALA A 106 -15.11 22.61 -11.79
C ALA A 106 -13.92 21.65 -12.04
N PRO A 107 -12.66 22.16 -12.05
CA PRO A 107 -11.51 21.29 -12.24
C PRO A 107 -11.42 20.21 -11.17
N GLN A 108 -11.14 18.99 -11.59
CA GLN A 108 -11.07 17.83 -10.72
C GLN A 108 -9.74 17.12 -10.84
N TRP A 109 -9.24 16.60 -9.73
CA TRP A 109 -8.07 15.73 -9.64
C TRP A 109 -8.40 14.50 -8.85
N VAL A 110 -7.70 13.40 -9.16
CA VAL A 110 -7.63 12.25 -8.28
C VAL A 110 -6.23 12.18 -7.68
N ARG A 111 -6.15 12.00 -6.37
CA ARG A 111 -4.91 11.80 -5.65
C ARG A 111 -4.86 10.37 -5.17
N PHE A 112 -3.81 9.64 -5.56
CA PHE A 112 -3.52 8.29 -5.13
C PHE A 112 -2.42 8.31 -4.09
N HIS A 113 -2.59 7.57 -3.00
CA HIS A 113 -1.58 7.35 -1.98
C HIS A 113 -1.13 5.90 -2.06
N TRP A 114 0.14 5.71 -2.40
CA TRP A 114 0.76 4.41 -2.55
C TRP A 114 1.70 4.12 -1.40
N ARG A 115 1.68 2.90 -0.91
CA ARG A 115 2.70 2.34 -0.05
C ARG A 115 3.55 1.41 -0.89
N ILE A 116 4.84 1.72 -0.99
CA ILE A 116 5.81 0.95 -1.76
C ILE A 116 6.75 0.29 -0.77
N ARG A 117 6.78 -1.04 -0.79
CA ARG A 117 7.71 -1.85 -0.03
C ARG A 117 8.72 -2.43 -0.99
N TYR A 118 9.98 -2.19 -0.72
CA TYR A 118 11.09 -2.79 -1.45
C TYR A 118 11.56 -4.03 -0.67
N GLY A 119 11.71 -5.17 -1.34
CA GLY A 119 12.12 -6.44 -0.72
C GLY A 119 13.61 -6.46 -0.32
N SER A 120 14.10 -5.35 0.21
CA SER A 120 15.47 -5.17 0.66
C SER A 120 15.48 -4.34 1.94
N ASP A 121 16.26 -4.76 2.93
CA ASP A 121 16.45 -4.03 4.19
C ASP A 121 17.13 -2.67 4.01
N GLU A 122 17.75 -2.43 2.85
CA GLU A 122 18.46 -1.19 2.55
C GLU A 122 17.56 -0.07 2.02
N LEU A 123 16.38 -0.42 1.50
CA LEU A 123 15.42 0.55 1.00
C LEU A 123 14.24 0.65 1.96
N PRO A 124 14.07 1.81 2.60
CA PRO A 124 12.91 2.02 3.49
C PRO A 124 11.62 1.98 2.68
N GLU A 125 10.56 1.58 3.35
CA GLU A 125 9.20 1.70 2.83
C GLU A 125 8.91 3.17 2.47
N GLU A 126 8.27 3.42 1.34
CA GLU A 126 7.97 4.76 0.84
C GLU A 126 6.45 4.96 0.76
N LEU A 127 5.98 6.12 1.24
CA LEU A 127 4.63 6.61 0.98
C LEU A 127 4.70 7.65 -0.15
N LEU A 128 4.04 7.36 -1.26
CA LEU A 128 4.01 8.21 -2.44
C LEU A 128 2.59 8.75 -2.66
N ALA A 129 2.46 10.08 -2.76
CA ALA A 129 1.24 10.73 -3.19
C ALA A 129 1.38 11.23 -4.65
N GLN A 130 0.39 10.92 -5.48
CA GLN A 130 0.32 11.36 -6.87
C GLN A 130 -1.03 12.02 -7.14
N ALA A 131 -1.04 13.26 -7.60
CA ALA A 131 -2.26 13.97 -7.99
C ALA A 131 -2.31 14.10 -9.52
N LEU A 132 -3.38 13.61 -10.12
CA LEU A 132 -3.59 13.59 -11.57
C LEU A 132 -4.92 14.25 -11.93
N PRO A 133 -4.96 15.04 -13.02
CA PRO A 133 -6.21 15.62 -13.48
C PRO A 133 -7.14 14.54 -14.03
N VAL A 134 -8.41 14.63 -13.66
CA VAL A 134 -9.48 13.74 -14.16
C VAL A 134 -10.14 14.30 -15.40
N GLY A 135 -10.02 15.63 -15.63
CA GLY A 135 -10.59 16.31 -16.79
C GLY A 135 -9.81 17.56 -17.17
N PRO A 136 -10.38 18.42 -17.97
CA PRO A 136 -9.80 19.72 -18.29
C PRO A 136 -9.61 20.53 -17.00
N THR A 137 -8.41 21.03 -16.76
CA THR A 137 -8.11 21.83 -15.56
C THR A 137 -8.05 23.33 -15.83
N GLY A 138 -8.18 23.75 -17.11
CA GLY A 138 -8.04 25.14 -17.50
C GLY A 138 -6.68 25.76 -17.12
N GLY A 139 -5.62 24.92 -17.00
CA GLY A 139 -4.31 25.37 -16.52
C GLY A 139 -4.15 25.42 -15.00
N ALA A 140 -5.20 25.07 -14.22
CA ALA A 140 -5.10 25.00 -12.77
C ALA A 140 -4.16 23.87 -12.34
N ARG A 141 -3.37 24.10 -11.28
CA ARG A 141 -2.50 23.09 -10.67
C ARG A 141 -3.25 22.33 -9.59
N ALA A 142 -2.83 21.09 -9.34
CA ALA A 142 -3.36 20.30 -8.22
C ALA A 142 -3.20 21.09 -6.90
N PRO A 143 -4.26 21.18 -6.09
CA PRO A 143 -4.20 21.88 -4.81
C PRO A 143 -3.18 21.23 -3.87
N ARG A 144 -2.52 22.06 -3.04
CA ARG A 144 -1.63 21.60 -1.97
C ARG A 144 -2.45 21.03 -0.81
N ASP A 145 -1.86 20.17 -0.01
CA ASP A 145 -2.53 19.51 1.12
C ASP A 145 -3.14 20.48 2.11
N ALA A 146 -2.44 21.57 2.41
CA ALA A 146 -2.93 22.62 3.32
C ALA A 146 -4.20 23.34 2.86
N ALA A 147 -4.54 23.26 1.57
CA ALA A 147 -5.75 23.86 1.00
C ALA A 147 -6.94 22.87 0.93
N LEU A 148 -6.72 21.61 1.28
CA LEU A 148 -7.73 20.55 1.18
C LEU A 148 -8.56 20.49 2.47
N ARG A 149 -9.88 20.37 2.29
CA ARG A 149 -10.82 20.10 3.38
C ARG A 149 -11.94 19.15 2.94
N ALA A 150 -12.65 18.59 3.90
CA ALA A 150 -13.89 17.91 3.60
C ALA A 150 -14.93 18.89 3.04
N PRO A 151 -15.77 18.49 2.07
CA PRO A 151 -16.89 19.30 1.63
C PRO A 151 -17.93 19.47 2.76
N THR A 152 -18.63 20.58 2.77
CA THR A 152 -19.85 20.70 3.58
C THR A 152 -20.95 19.80 2.97
N PRO A 153 -22.02 19.46 3.70
CA PRO A 153 -23.11 18.67 3.14
C PRO A 153 -23.69 19.26 1.83
N GLU A 154 -23.91 20.56 1.78
CA GLU A 154 -24.42 21.27 0.60
C GLU A 154 -23.44 21.22 -0.58
N GLU A 155 -22.13 21.38 -0.28
CA GLU A 155 -21.08 21.23 -1.30
C GLU A 155 -21.01 19.79 -1.80
N ALA A 156 -21.14 18.80 -0.91
CA ALA A 156 -21.08 17.38 -1.27
C ALA A 156 -22.20 16.97 -2.23
N ASP A 157 -23.41 17.51 -2.03
CA ASP A 157 -24.56 17.29 -2.91
C ASP A 157 -24.39 17.98 -4.29
N ALA A 158 -23.71 19.12 -4.31
CA ALA A 158 -23.43 19.86 -5.54
C ALA A 158 -22.21 19.33 -6.33
N LEU A 159 -21.39 18.42 -5.75
CA LEU A 159 -20.21 17.90 -6.41
C LEU A 159 -20.58 16.86 -7.48
N GLU A 160 -20.27 17.17 -8.72
CA GLU A 160 -20.38 16.21 -9.82
C GLU A 160 -19.45 15.01 -9.63
N SER A 161 -19.99 13.83 -9.93
CA SER A 161 -19.16 12.63 -10.02
C SER A 161 -18.29 12.67 -11.27
N PRO A 162 -17.02 12.29 -11.18
CA PRO A 162 -16.16 12.29 -12.36
C PRO A 162 -16.64 11.25 -13.37
N ASP A 163 -16.44 11.54 -14.65
CA ASP A 163 -16.62 10.59 -15.73
C ASP A 163 -15.75 9.34 -15.49
N PRO A 164 -16.34 8.13 -15.42
CA PRO A 164 -15.60 6.88 -15.17
C PRO A 164 -14.44 6.63 -16.13
N GLU A 165 -14.58 6.99 -17.42
CA GLU A 165 -13.51 6.82 -18.40
C GLU A 165 -12.32 7.75 -18.12
N ARG A 166 -12.60 8.99 -17.71
CA ARG A 166 -11.54 9.94 -17.33
C ARG A 166 -10.81 9.47 -16.07
N LEU A 167 -11.56 8.93 -15.11
CA LEU A 167 -10.98 8.34 -13.90
C LEU A 167 -10.10 7.13 -14.24
N ALA A 168 -10.55 6.24 -15.13
CA ALA A 168 -9.77 5.10 -15.59
C ALA A 168 -8.47 5.55 -16.31
N ARG A 169 -8.54 6.59 -17.16
CA ARG A 169 -7.35 7.17 -17.80
C ARG A 169 -6.37 7.75 -16.77
N ALA A 170 -6.87 8.42 -15.72
CA ALA A 170 -6.03 8.94 -14.65
C ALA A 170 -5.37 7.79 -13.86
N TRP A 171 -6.10 6.71 -13.58
CA TRP A 171 -5.58 5.50 -12.95
C TRP A 171 -4.44 4.87 -13.75
N HIS A 172 -4.63 4.62 -15.03
CA HIS A 172 -3.58 4.05 -15.89
C HIS A 172 -2.35 4.96 -16.00
N ARG A 173 -2.54 6.27 -15.96
CA ARG A 173 -1.43 7.23 -15.92
C ARG A 173 -0.69 7.17 -14.59
N ALA A 174 -1.42 7.03 -13.46
CA ALA A 174 -0.82 6.85 -12.14
C ALA A 174 0.05 5.60 -12.08
N LEU A 175 -0.45 4.47 -12.56
CA LEU A 175 0.30 3.21 -12.60
C LEU A 175 1.61 3.34 -13.40
N ARG A 176 1.56 3.95 -14.59
CA ARG A 176 2.77 4.17 -15.40
C ARG A 176 3.79 5.07 -14.71
N GLN A 177 3.34 6.14 -14.05
CA GLN A 177 4.24 7.02 -13.31
C GLN A 177 4.82 6.34 -12.07
N LEU A 178 4.01 5.53 -11.38
CA LEU A 178 4.44 4.72 -10.25
C LEU A 178 5.53 3.73 -10.68
N GLU A 179 5.30 2.98 -11.76
CA GLU A 179 6.27 2.03 -12.31
C GLU A 179 7.59 2.71 -12.69
N LEU A 180 7.52 3.84 -13.38
CA LEU A 180 8.71 4.62 -13.73
C LEU A 180 9.48 5.09 -12.49
N ARG A 181 8.77 5.55 -11.45
CA ARG A 181 9.39 5.97 -10.20
C ARG A 181 10.07 4.82 -9.48
N ILE A 182 9.39 3.67 -9.38
CA ILE A 182 9.95 2.46 -8.77
C ILE A 182 11.22 2.03 -9.52
N ARG A 183 11.16 1.92 -10.84
CA ARG A 183 12.32 1.58 -11.68
C ARG A 183 13.49 2.54 -11.48
N THR A 184 13.21 3.86 -11.48
CA THR A 184 14.24 4.88 -11.28
C THR A 184 14.89 4.76 -9.89
N ARG A 185 14.08 4.44 -8.87
CA ARG A 185 14.55 4.26 -7.50
C ARG A 185 15.39 2.99 -7.32
N LEU A 186 14.97 1.90 -7.95
CA LEU A 186 15.64 0.59 -7.86
C LEU A 186 16.93 0.50 -8.68
N ARG A 187 17.02 1.17 -9.82
CA ARG A 187 18.14 1.05 -10.76
C ARG A 187 19.53 1.12 -10.10
N PRO A 188 19.86 2.10 -9.23
CA PRO A 188 21.17 2.15 -8.58
C PRO A 188 21.46 0.92 -7.71
N HIS A 189 20.42 0.39 -7.05
CA HIS A 189 20.53 -0.80 -6.20
C HIS A 189 20.69 -2.07 -7.04
N GLU A 190 19.91 -2.22 -8.10
CA GLU A 190 20.06 -3.33 -9.06
C GLU A 190 21.45 -3.35 -9.67
N ASP A 191 21.98 -2.19 -10.09
CA ASP A 191 23.32 -2.09 -10.66
C ASP A 191 24.41 -2.45 -9.65
N ARG A 192 24.23 -2.09 -8.36
CA ARG A 192 25.14 -2.49 -7.29
C ARG A 192 25.10 -3.98 -7.06
N LEU A 193 23.90 -4.55 -6.87
CA LEU A 193 23.73 -5.98 -6.63
C LEU A 193 24.22 -6.84 -7.80
N ARG A 194 23.99 -6.38 -9.03
CA ARG A 194 24.54 -7.05 -10.21
C ARG A 194 26.05 -7.10 -10.17
N ARG A 195 26.72 -6.00 -9.79
CA ARG A 195 28.19 -5.97 -9.63
C ARG A 195 28.68 -6.88 -8.51
N GLU A 196 27.97 -6.93 -7.39
CA GLU A 196 28.29 -7.81 -6.27
C GLU A 196 28.09 -9.28 -6.65
N LEU A 197 26.97 -9.61 -7.30
CA LEU A 197 26.70 -10.95 -7.81
C LEU A 197 27.81 -11.39 -8.77
N HIS A 198 28.20 -10.54 -9.72
CA HIS A 198 29.30 -10.87 -10.64
C HIS A 198 30.62 -11.11 -9.92
N ARG A 199 30.95 -10.33 -8.88
CA ARG A 199 32.16 -10.55 -8.07
C ARG A 199 32.09 -11.90 -7.35
N GLU A 200 30.98 -12.20 -6.71
CA GLU A 200 30.79 -13.46 -6.00
C GLU A 200 30.84 -14.66 -6.95
N MET A 201 30.15 -14.57 -8.08
CA MET A 201 30.22 -15.61 -9.12
C MET A 201 31.66 -15.88 -9.61
N ARG A 202 32.45 -14.81 -9.78
CA ARG A 202 33.89 -14.96 -10.13
C ARG A 202 34.64 -15.66 -9.01
N THR A 203 34.45 -15.24 -7.76
CA THR A 203 35.12 -15.84 -6.60
C THR A 203 34.79 -17.32 -6.47
N LEU A 204 33.49 -17.66 -6.56
CA LEU A 204 33.00 -19.04 -6.54
C LEU A 204 33.59 -19.84 -7.71
N SER A 205 33.58 -19.27 -8.92
CA SER A 205 34.14 -19.96 -10.10
C SER A 205 35.63 -20.23 -9.98
N VAL A 206 36.42 -19.29 -9.45
CA VAL A 206 37.85 -19.48 -9.21
C VAL A 206 38.08 -20.58 -8.18
N HIS A 207 37.35 -20.50 -7.05
CA HIS A 207 37.45 -21.49 -5.97
C HIS A 207 37.11 -22.91 -6.45
N PHE A 208 35.99 -23.10 -7.13
CA PHE A 208 35.63 -24.43 -7.62
C PHE A 208 36.52 -24.94 -8.74
N ARG A 209 37.06 -24.06 -9.61
CA ARG A 209 38.05 -24.45 -10.62
C ARG A 209 39.34 -24.94 -9.96
N SER A 210 39.80 -24.29 -8.86
CA SER A 210 40.95 -24.74 -8.09
C SER A 210 40.70 -26.13 -7.49
N LEU A 211 39.56 -26.34 -6.82
CA LEU A 211 39.20 -27.63 -6.26
C LEU A 211 39.13 -28.73 -7.32
N ILE A 212 38.52 -28.45 -8.47
CA ILE A 212 38.48 -29.39 -9.59
C ILE A 212 39.88 -29.69 -10.14
N ALA A 213 40.77 -28.69 -10.23
CA ALA A 213 42.12 -28.88 -10.69
C ALA A 213 42.96 -29.74 -9.71
N GLU A 214 42.83 -29.49 -8.42
CA GLU A 214 43.44 -30.27 -7.34
C GLU A 214 42.98 -31.72 -7.37
N GLU A 215 41.70 -31.96 -7.50
CA GLU A 215 41.14 -33.30 -7.60
C GLU A 215 41.65 -34.04 -8.84
N ARG A 216 41.74 -33.34 -9.99
CA ARG A 216 42.32 -33.92 -11.23
C ARG A 216 43.83 -34.22 -11.08
N ALA A 217 44.58 -33.39 -10.39
CA ALA A 217 46.00 -33.63 -10.12
C ALA A 217 46.21 -34.81 -9.17
N GLY A 218 45.36 -34.95 -8.15
CA GLY A 218 45.31 -36.10 -7.25
C GLY A 218 45.07 -37.42 -7.98
N ARG A 219 44.16 -37.45 -8.93
CA ARG A 219 43.81 -38.61 -9.79
C ARG A 219 45.03 -39.16 -10.56
N ARG A 220 45.89 -38.29 -11.04
CA ARG A 220 47.09 -38.71 -11.76
C ARG A 220 48.09 -39.46 -10.85
N ARG A 221 47.97 -39.29 -9.53
CA ARG A 221 48.89 -39.90 -8.54
C ARG A 221 48.35 -41.18 -7.91
N ARG A 222 46.99 -41.30 -7.77
CA ARG A 222 46.33 -42.51 -7.19
C ARG A 222 44.91 -42.61 -7.76
N PRO A 223 44.60 -43.55 -8.68
CA PRO A 223 43.26 -43.80 -9.17
C PRO A 223 42.50 -44.63 -8.11
N GLU A 224 41.55 -44.05 -7.40
CA GLU A 224 40.65 -44.75 -6.46
C GLU A 224 39.23 -44.85 -7.03
N ALA A 225 38.59 -46.01 -6.78
CA ALA A 225 37.20 -46.22 -7.13
C ALA A 225 36.31 -45.36 -6.23
N GLY A 226 35.56 -44.41 -6.80
CA GLY A 226 34.68 -43.46 -6.07
C GLY A 226 34.85 -41.99 -6.46
N GLU A 227 35.90 -41.65 -7.16
CA GLU A 227 36.27 -40.26 -7.50
C GLU A 227 35.34 -39.58 -8.53
N ALA A 228 34.64 -40.38 -9.39
CA ALA A 228 33.63 -39.82 -10.29
C ALA A 228 32.49 -39.18 -9.50
N SER A 229 32.13 -39.78 -8.37
CA SER A 229 31.10 -39.28 -7.45
C SER A 229 31.53 -37.94 -6.83
N ARG A 230 32.78 -37.78 -6.43
CA ARG A 230 33.32 -36.56 -5.81
C ARG A 230 33.34 -35.36 -6.77
N MET A 231 33.69 -35.60 -8.03
CA MET A 231 33.63 -34.57 -9.07
C MET A 231 32.22 -34.14 -9.38
N LEU A 232 31.29 -35.08 -9.36
CA LEU A 232 29.87 -34.78 -9.53
C LEU A 232 29.34 -33.94 -8.36
N GLN A 233 29.65 -34.34 -7.13
CA GLN A 233 29.30 -33.59 -5.93
C GLN A 233 29.82 -32.15 -5.94
N LEU A 234 31.09 -31.93 -6.35
CA LEU A 234 31.65 -30.60 -6.45
C LEU A 234 30.92 -29.73 -7.49
N LYS A 235 30.48 -30.30 -8.60
CA LYS A 235 29.69 -29.57 -9.59
C LYS A 235 28.30 -29.22 -9.06
N GLU A 236 27.62 -30.15 -8.43
CA GLU A 236 26.31 -29.94 -7.82
C GLU A 236 26.36 -28.87 -6.72
N ASP A 237 27.40 -28.90 -5.88
CA ASP A 237 27.63 -27.88 -4.85
C ASP A 237 27.88 -26.49 -5.46
N TRP A 238 28.63 -26.43 -6.56
CA TRP A 238 28.85 -25.18 -7.29
C TRP A 238 27.53 -24.63 -7.84
N GLU A 239 26.76 -25.43 -8.56
CA GLU A 239 25.46 -25.04 -9.11
C GLU A 239 24.49 -24.58 -8.01
N ARG A 240 24.43 -25.30 -6.89
CA ARG A 240 23.61 -24.95 -5.74
C ARG A 240 24.01 -23.60 -5.13
N LYS A 241 25.30 -23.35 -4.94
CA LYS A 241 25.80 -22.07 -4.42
C LYS A 241 25.56 -20.91 -5.38
N LEU A 242 25.70 -21.10 -6.69
CA LEU A 242 25.35 -20.11 -7.69
C LEU A 242 23.85 -19.78 -7.65
N ALA A 243 22.99 -20.78 -7.62
CA ALA A 243 21.55 -20.60 -7.54
C ALA A 243 21.14 -19.85 -6.25
N ALA A 244 21.76 -20.18 -5.11
CA ALA A 244 21.55 -19.50 -3.84
C ALA A 244 21.95 -18.02 -3.91
N ALA A 245 23.12 -17.73 -4.50
CA ALA A 245 23.61 -16.36 -4.67
C ALA A 245 22.68 -15.49 -5.54
N VAL A 246 22.12 -16.08 -6.60
CA VAL A 246 21.11 -15.40 -7.45
C VAL A 246 19.82 -15.17 -6.68
N LYS A 247 19.32 -16.20 -5.97
CA LYS A 247 18.06 -16.11 -5.21
C LYS A 247 18.12 -15.07 -4.08
N GLN A 248 19.22 -14.97 -3.36
CA GLN A 248 19.43 -14.00 -2.28
C GLN A 248 19.37 -12.55 -2.76
N ARG A 249 19.60 -12.31 -4.06
CA ARG A 249 19.65 -10.97 -4.65
C ARG A 249 18.44 -10.65 -5.55
N ALA A 250 17.45 -11.53 -5.55
CA ALA A 250 16.18 -11.23 -6.22
C ALA A 250 15.45 -10.14 -5.42
N PHE A 251 15.11 -9.05 -6.09
CA PHE A 251 14.22 -8.03 -5.51
C PHE A 251 12.78 -8.42 -5.73
N ASP A 252 12.02 -8.33 -4.66
CA ASP A 252 10.57 -8.27 -4.72
C ASP A 252 10.14 -6.84 -4.37
N THR A 253 9.22 -6.27 -5.13
CA THR A 253 8.70 -4.93 -4.90
C THR A 253 7.19 -4.97 -4.92
N GLU A 254 6.60 -4.64 -3.80
CA GLU A 254 5.16 -4.53 -3.65
C GLU A 254 4.76 -3.05 -3.63
N ALA A 255 3.83 -2.66 -4.49
CA ALA A 255 3.19 -1.35 -4.43
C ALA A 255 1.70 -1.54 -4.18
N ARG A 256 1.21 -0.97 -3.09
CA ARG A 256 -0.19 -1.06 -2.67
C ARG A 256 -0.84 0.31 -2.65
N LEU A 257 -2.03 0.42 -3.26
CA LEU A 257 -2.88 1.60 -3.07
C LEU A 257 -3.43 1.59 -1.63
N VAL A 258 -3.14 2.65 -0.88
CA VAL A 258 -3.61 2.81 0.51
C VAL A 258 -4.89 3.63 0.56
N ALA A 259 -4.93 4.73 -0.22
CA ALA A 259 -6.08 5.62 -0.27
C ALA A 259 -6.14 6.34 -1.61
N ALA A 260 -7.35 6.75 -1.98
CA ALA A 260 -7.56 7.67 -3.08
C ALA A 260 -8.44 8.85 -2.62
N ALA A 261 -8.18 10.04 -3.13
CA ALA A 261 -9.00 11.21 -2.88
C ALA A 261 -9.41 11.84 -4.20
N LEU A 262 -10.70 12.09 -4.36
CA LEU A 262 -11.21 12.93 -5.43
C LEU A 262 -11.23 14.38 -4.94
N ILE A 263 -10.54 15.27 -5.63
CA ILE A 263 -10.37 16.66 -5.24
C ILE A 263 -11.08 17.54 -6.27
N THR A 264 -12.02 18.34 -5.83
CA THR A 264 -12.70 19.33 -6.68
C THR A 264 -12.28 20.74 -6.26
N LEU A 265 -11.92 21.55 -7.24
CA LEU A 265 -11.57 22.95 -7.01
C LEU A 265 -12.83 23.79 -7.05
N LEU A 266 -13.22 24.31 -5.89
CA LEU A 266 -14.34 25.25 -5.80
C LEU A 266 -13.90 26.66 -6.18
N ARG A 267 -14.76 27.34 -6.93
CA ARG A 267 -14.57 28.74 -7.30
C ARG A 267 -14.78 29.61 -6.06
N ARG A 268 -13.95 30.61 -5.93
CA ARG A 268 -14.11 31.66 -4.93
C ARG A 268 -14.85 32.83 -5.55
#